data_3aa8e2a088e034ca9863d39a2296e09d
#
_entry.id   3aa8e2a088e034ca9863d39a2296e09d
#
_cell.length_a   1.000
_cell.length_b   1.000
_cell.length_c   1.000
_cell.angle_alpha   90.00
_cell.angle_beta   90.00
_cell.angle_gamma   90.00
#
_symmetry.space_group_name_H-M   'P 1'
#
loop_
_entity.id
_entity.type
_entity.pdbx_description
1 polymer ?
#
loop_
_entity_poly.entity_id
_entity_poly.type
_entity_poly.pdbx_seq_one_letter_code
_entity_poly.pdbx_strand_id
1 'polypeptide(L)'
;MVHQITYFKDALSAWEQWNLTDFDYKCEHVLAFKSALEGQQSTVAKVVSYHLQQASTLLAETHQLVGPTGETNELYAAGRGVALVICENNIEPADNALYSAFAMITCALIAGNSVVVCSDNAELNQLVKQAVALANFPSNLVQVVAYDASAPLLESDVRSVGYVGRSQVEYALNLQLAKRDGAIVGLVSETDLESPKLAHDPHLSLRFITERTRTINITAVGGNATLLELGNETH
;
A
#
# COMPACT_ATOMS: atom_id res chain seq x y z
N MET A 1 1.61 -17.72 18.07
CA MET A 1 0.42 -16.84 18.24
C MET A 1 0.75 -15.47 18.88
N VAL A 2 1.45 -15.38 20.00
CA VAL A 2 1.77 -14.08 20.64
C VAL A 2 2.63 -13.18 19.74
N HIS A 3 3.66 -13.70 19.09
CA HIS A 3 4.54 -12.92 18.20
C HIS A 3 3.82 -12.38 16.97
N GLN A 4 2.90 -13.12 16.36
CA GLN A 4 2.18 -12.65 15.16
C GLN A 4 1.20 -11.52 15.47
N ILE A 5 0.58 -11.53 16.64
CA ILE A 5 -0.26 -10.41 17.13
C ILE A 5 0.59 -9.16 17.33
N THR A 6 1.84 -9.31 17.77
CA THR A 6 2.77 -8.19 17.91
C THR A 6 3.12 -7.59 16.55
N TYR A 7 3.48 -8.42 15.57
CA TYR A 7 3.76 -7.95 14.21
C TYR A 7 2.60 -7.15 13.60
N PHE A 8 1.37 -7.64 13.77
CA PHE A 8 0.19 -6.91 13.28
C PHE A 8 0.00 -5.56 13.98
N LYS A 9 0.12 -5.52 15.32
CA LYS A 9 -0.04 -4.27 16.09
C LYS A 9 1.02 -3.23 15.72
N ASP A 10 2.26 -3.67 15.56
CA ASP A 10 3.36 -2.81 15.16
C ASP A 10 3.16 -2.26 13.74
N ALA A 11 2.70 -3.11 12.80
CA ALA A 11 2.35 -2.68 11.45
C ALA A 11 1.16 -1.71 11.43
N LEU A 12 0.16 -1.93 12.26
CA LEU A 12 -1.00 -1.05 12.38
C LEU A 12 -0.59 0.33 12.91
N SER A 13 0.24 0.38 13.96
CA SER A 13 0.77 1.64 14.49
C SER A 13 1.62 2.40 13.47
N ALA A 14 2.45 1.68 12.70
CA ALA A 14 3.22 2.28 11.62
C ALA A 14 2.32 2.82 10.50
N TRP A 15 1.25 2.10 10.14
CA TRP A 15 0.27 2.56 9.16
C TRP A 15 -0.42 3.85 9.61
N GLU A 16 -0.85 3.96 10.86
CA GLU A 16 -1.52 5.15 11.39
C GLU A 16 -0.68 6.41 11.17
N GLN A 17 0.64 6.32 11.33
CA GLN A 17 1.56 7.43 11.09
C GLN A 17 1.80 7.65 9.59
N TRP A 18 2.08 6.58 8.84
CA TRP A 18 2.40 6.63 7.42
C TRP A 18 1.24 7.14 6.56
N ASN A 19 0.01 6.74 6.88
CA ASN A 19 -1.17 7.17 6.15
C ASN A 19 -1.47 8.67 6.29
N LEU A 20 -0.96 9.34 7.34
CA LEU A 20 -1.10 10.77 7.56
C LEU A 20 -0.05 11.63 6.83
N THR A 21 1.00 11.03 6.29
CA THR A 21 1.98 11.75 5.50
C THR A 21 1.42 12.10 4.12
N ASP A 22 1.95 13.17 3.50
CA ASP A 22 1.60 13.54 2.13
C ASP A 22 2.16 12.54 1.10
N PHE A 23 1.76 12.74 -0.15
CA PHE A 23 2.16 11.85 -1.24
C PHE A 23 3.64 12.00 -1.57
N ASP A 24 4.17 13.21 -1.54
CA ASP A 24 5.57 13.50 -1.88
C ASP A 24 6.52 12.85 -0.86
N TYR A 25 6.20 12.92 0.42
CA TYR A 25 6.94 12.25 1.47
C TYR A 25 7.01 10.72 1.24
N LYS A 26 5.88 10.11 0.85
CA LYS A 26 5.84 8.68 0.50
C LYS A 26 6.72 8.38 -0.72
N CYS A 27 6.67 9.24 -1.74
CA CYS A 27 7.49 9.11 -2.94
C CYS A 27 8.99 9.13 -2.62
N GLU A 28 9.46 10.05 -1.78
CA GLU A 28 10.87 10.13 -1.37
C GLU A 28 11.37 8.82 -0.77
N HIS A 29 10.60 8.24 0.13
CA HIS A 29 10.97 6.98 0.80
C HIS A 29 10.92 5.78 -0.15
N VAL A 30 9.94 5.71 -1.05
CA VAL A 30 9.85 4.65 -2.06
C VAL A 30 10.96 4.81 -3.11
N LEU A 31 11.39 6.04 -3.44
CA LEU A 31 12.56 6.29 -4.28
C LEU A 31 13.85 5.82 -3.60
N ALA A 32 14.00 6.05 -2.30
CA ALA A 32 15.15 5.53 -1.55
C ALA A 32 15.15 3.99 -1.51
N PHE A 33 13.97 3.37 -1.32
CA PHE A 33 13.77 1.92 -1.41
C PHE A 33 14.18 1.38 -2.79
N LYS A 34 13.73 2.01 -3.87
CA LYS A 34 14.12 1.68 -5.25
C LYS A 34 15.64 1.80 -5.45
N SER A 35 16.25 2.88 -4.98
CA SER A 35 17.69 3.13 -5.16
C SER A 35 18.55 2.07 -4.45
N ALA A 36 18.08 1.56 -3.30
CA ALA A 36 18.73 0.47 -2.60
C ALA A 36 18.73 -0.86 -3.39
N LEU A 37 17.75 -1.04 -4.29
CA LEU A 37 17.64 -2.23 -5.14
C LEU A 37 18.47 -2.16 -6.42
N GLU A 38 18.83 -0.96 -6.91
CA GLU A 38 19.48 -0.77 -8.21
C GLU A 38 20.82 -1.53 -8.33
N GLY A 39 21.59 -1.56 -7.25
CA GLY A 39 22.89 -2.25 -7.22
C GLY A 39 22.80 -3.77 -7.05
N GLN A 40 21.65 -4.31 -6.69
CA GLN A 40 21.45 -5.72 -6.36
C GLN A 40 20.61 -6.44 -7.41
N GLN A 41 19.47 -5.86 -7.78
CA GLN A 41 18.50 -6.41 -8.72
C GLN A 41 17.86 -5.29 -9.55
N SER A 42 18.56 -4.89 -10.63
CA SER A 42 18.16 -3.73 -11.45
C SER A 42 16.78 -3.87 -12.08
N THR A 43 16.31 -5.08 -12.38
CA THR A 43 14.99 -5.30 -12.94
C THR A 43 13.90 -5.07 -11.90
N VAL A 44 14.11 -5.50 -10.66
CA VAL A 44 13.19 -5.19 -9.54
C VAL A 44 13.12 -3.68 -9.32
N ALA A 45 14.25 -2.98 -9.34
CA ALA A 45 14.28 -1.52 -9.23
C ALA A 45 13.46 -0.83 -10.35
N LYS A 46 13.46 -1.37 -11.58
CA LYS A 46 12.63 -0.87 -12.69
C LYS A 46 11.14 -1.11 -12.43
N VAL A 47 10.75 -2.25 -11.88
CA VAL A 47 9.36 -2.53 -11.47
C VAL A 47 8.90 -1.52 -10.42
N VAL A 48 9.70 -1.27 -9.39
CA VAL A 48 9.40 -0.25 -8.37
C VAL A 48 9.26 1.13 -9.01
N SER A 49 10.19 1.52 -9.89
CA SER A 49 10.14 2.81 -10.60
C SER A 49 8.88 2.95 -11.46
N TYR A 50 8.50 1.89 -12.18
CA TYR A 50 7.30 1.86 -13.00
C TYR A 50 6.04 2.13 -12.15
N HIS A 51 5.85 1.35 -11.10
CA HIS A 51 4.66 1.51 -10.25
C HIS A 51 4.63 2.83 -9.49
N LEU A 52 5.78 3.37 -9.09
CA LEU A 52 5.86 4.69 -8.50
C LEU A 52 5.41 5.77 -9.49
N GLN A 53 5.87 5.70 -10.74
CA GLN A 53 5.46 6.63 -11.79
C GLN A 53 3.96 6.55 -12.09
N GLN A 54 3.39 5.34 -12.20
CA GLN A 54 1.95 5.16 -12.42
C GLN A 54 1.14 5.69 -11.22
N ALA A 55 1.56 5.38 -9.99
CA ALA A 55 0.90 5.86 -8.79
C ALA A 55 0.92 7.40 -8.69
N SER A 56 2.00 8.06 -9.13
CA SER A 56 2.07 9.53 -9.14
C SER A 56 1.00 10.16 -10.02
N THR A 57 0.62 9.53 -11.12
CA THR A 57 -0.45 10.04 -11.99
C THR A 57 -1.86 9.75 -11.45
N LEU A 58 -2.01 8.75 -10.58
CA LEU A 58 -3.31 8.28 -10.12
C LEU A 58 -3.68 8.75 -8.71
N LEU A 59 -2.69 8.95 -7.83
CA LEU A 59 -2.90 9.13 -6.40
C LEU A 59 -2.43 10.48 -5.85
N ALA A 60 -1.62 11.24 -6.61
CA ALA A 60 -1.04 12.49 -6.10
C ALA A 60 -2.06 13.62 -5.97
N GLU A 61 -3.09 13.63 -6.83
CA GLU A 61 -4.05 14.71 -6.90
C GLU A 61 -5.16 14.58 -5.85
N THR A 62 -5.44 15.71 -5.18
CA THR A 62 -6.64 15.87 -4.34
C THR A 62 -7.70 16.60 -5.15
N HIS A 63 -8.85 15.99 -5.35
CA HIS A 63 -9.92 16.56 -6.16
C HIS A 63 -10.85 17.44 -5.33
N GLN A 64 -11.06 18.69 -5.77
CA GLN A 64 -12.01 19.61 -5.16
C GLN A 64 -13.43 19.29 -5.63
N LEU A 65 -14.32 19.07 -4.69
CA LEU A 65 -15.74 18.84 -4.95
C LEU A 65 -16.52 20.06 -4.49
N VAL A 66 -17.28 20.66 -5.40
CA VAL A 66 -18.10 21.85 -5.08
C VAL A 66 -19.28 21.42 -4.24
N GLY A 67 -19.37 21.97 -3.01
CA GLY A 67 -20.52 21.78 -2.12
C GLY A 67 -21.63 22.81 -2.39
N PRO A 68 -22.90 22.47 -2.12
CA PRO A 68 -24.04 23.34 -2.40
C PRO A 68 -24.15 24.56 -1.47
N THR A 69 -23.44 24.57 -0.33
CA THR A 69 -23.64 25.55 0.76
C THR A 69 -22.35 26.22 1.24
N GLY A 70 -21.36 26.39 0.36
CA GLY A 70 -20.07 27.05 0.70
C GLY A 70 -19.11 26.16 1.47
N GLU A 71 -19.32 24.86 1.45
CA GLU A 71 -18.41 23.85 1.98
C GLU A 71 -17.32 23.56 0.95
N THR A 72 -16.08 23.41 1.42
CA THR A 72 -15.01 22.85 0.61
C THR A 72 -14.92 21.36 0.90
N ASN A 73 -15.15 20.54 -0.12
CA ASN A 73 -14.99 19.09 -0.05
C ASN A 73 -13.80 18.67 -0.87
N GLU A 74 -12.95 17.84 -0.30
CA GLU A 74 -11.77 17.28 -0.96
C GLU A 74 -11.87 15.77 -0.99
N LEU A 75 -11.77 15.19 -2.19
CA LEU A 75 -11.67 13.75 -2.40
C LEU A 75 -10.21 13.38 -2.61
N TYR A 76 -9.69 12.43 -1.85
CA TYR A 76 -8.30 11.97 -1.93
C TYR A 76 -8.17 10.47 -1.68
N ALA A 77 -7.09 9.90 -2.20
CA ALA A 77 -6.73 8.51 -1.97
C ALA A 77 -6.00 8.35 -0.62
N ALA A 78 -6.30 7.28 0.11
CA ALA A 78 -5.66 6.94 1.38
C ALA A 78 -5.41 5.43 1.47
N GLY A 79 -4.44 5.02 2.29
CA GLY A 79 -4.19 3.61 2.58
C GLY A 79 -5.36 2.97 3.34
N ARG A 80 -5.59 1.70 3.06
CA ARG A 80 -6.68 0.91 3.68
C ARG A 80 -6.34 0.44 5.09
N GLY A 81 -5.05 0.19 5.38
CA GLY A 81 -4.59 -0.36 6.65
C GLY A 81 -3.33 -1.21 6.49
N VAL A 82 -3.27 -2.32 7.21
CA VAL A 82 -2.21 -3.31 7.06
C VAL A 82 -2.49 -4.16 5.83
N ALA A 83 -1.52 -4.22 4.92
CA ALA A 83 -1.52 -5.11 3.77
C ALA A 83 -0.61 -6.32 4.03
N LEU A 84 -1.08 -7.54 3.77
CA LEU A 84 -0.23 -8.71 3.70
C LEU A 84 0.21 -8.94 2.26
N VAL A 85 1.48 -9.30 2.05
CA VAL A 85 1.97 -9.81 0.76
C VAL A 85 2.51 -11.22 1.00
N ILE A 86 1.74 -12.21 0.55
CA ILE A 86 2.00 -13.63 0.77
C ILE A 86 2.64 -14.20 -0.49
N CYS A 87 3.86 -14.72 -0.38
CA CYS A 87 4.58 -15.28 -1.52
C CYS A 87 4.95 -16.73 -1.23
N GLU A 88 4.48 -17.65 -2.06
CA GLU A 88 4.88 -19.05 -1.97
C GLU A 88 6.36 -19.22 -2.32
N ASN A 89 6.97 -20.24 -1.74
CA ASN A 89 8.35 -20.61 -2.05
C ASN A 89 8.39 -21.63 -3.20
N ASN A 90 9.53 -21.69 -3.90
CA ASN A 90 9.78 -22.67 -4.98
C ASN A 90 8.73 -22.63 -6.11
N ILE A 91 8.33 -21.45 -6.50
CA ILE A 91 7.45 -21.22 -7.66
C ILE A 91 8.28 -20.67 -8.82
N GLU A 92 7.95 -21.10 -10.03
CA GLU A 92 8.66 -20.70 -11.24
C GLU A 92 7.71 -20.02 -12.24
N PRO A 93 8.20 -19.09 -13.04
CA PRO A 93 9.55 -18.50 -13.00
C PRO A 93 9.80 -17.62 -11.78
N ALA A 94 10.90 -17.85 -11.07
CA ALA A 94 11.22 -17.18 -9.81
C ALA A 94 11.34 -15.66 -9.96
N ASP A 95 11.95 -15.19 -11.03
CA ASP A 95 12.10 -13.76 -11.33
C ASP A 95 10.73 -13.06 -11.45
N ASN A 96 9.78 -13.67 -12.14
CA ASN A 96 8.43 -13.12 -12.34
C ASN A 96 7.64 -13.10 -11.03
N ALA A 97 7.84 -14.09 -10.17
CA ALA A 97 7.29 -14.08 -8.81
C ALA A 97 7.85 -12.91 -7.98
N LEU A 98 9.17 -12.68 -8.08
CA LEU A 98 9.85 -11.57 -7.43
C LEU A 98 9.32 -10.22 -7.92
N TYR A 99 9.18 -10.03 -9.23
CA TYR A 99 8.64 -8.79 -9.82
C TYR A 99 7.22 -8.51 -9.37
N SER A 100 6.36 -9.52 -9.35
CA SER A 100 4.97 -9.40 -8.88
C SER A 100 4.89 -9.05 -7.39
N ALA A 101 5.75 -9.65 -6.57
CA ALA A 101 5.83 -9.34 -5.14
C ALA A 101 6.25 -7.87 -4.91
N PHE A 102 7.30 -7.40 -5.59
CA PHE A 102 7.76 -6.00 -5.46
C PHE A 102 6.75 -5.00 -6.04
N ALA A 103 6.03 -5.34 -7.09
CA ALA A 103 4.93 -4.52 -7.59
C ALA A 103 3.85 -4.29 -6.53
N MET A 104 3.40 -5.36 -5.86
CA MET A 104 2.41 -5.28 -4.78
C MET A 104 2.93 -4.51 -3.56
N ILE A 105 4.17 -4.78 -3.12
CA ILE A 105 4.81 -4.07 -2.00
C ILE A 105 4.87 -2.57 -2.29
N THR A 106 5.35 -2.19 -3.49
CA THR A 106 5.46 -0.80 -3.90
C THR A 106 4.11 -0.12 -3.94
N CYS A 107 3.12 -0.74 -4.58
CA CYS A 107 1.77 -0.18 -4.70
C CYS A 107 1.07 -0.05 -3.34
N ALA A 108 1.25 -1.01 -2.44
CA ALA A 108 0.71 -0.92 -1.10
C ALA A 108 1.35 0.22 -0.30
N LEU A 109 2.67 0.38 -0.35
CA LEU A 109 3.41 1.44 0.36
C LEU A 109 3.03 2.83 -0.14
N ILE A 110 3.07 3.06 -1.44
CA ILE A 110 2.76 4.39 -2.02
C ILE A 110 1.29 4.77 -1.83
N ALA A 111 0.39 3.79 -1.79
CA ALA A 111 -1.01 3.99 -1.43
C ALA A 111 -1.24 4.37 0.04
N GLY A 112 -0.21 4.27 0.88
CA GLY A 112 -0.26 4.65 2.30
C GLY A 112 -0.56 3.50 3.27
N ASN A 113 -0.35 2.23 2.87
CA ASN A 113 -0.48 1.08 3.76
C ASN A 113 0.86 0.73 4.41
N SER A 114 0.83 0.04 5.55
CA SER A 114 1.95 -0.76 6.02
C SER A 114 1.91 -2.15 5.37
N VAL A 115 3.05 -2.81 5.26
CA VAL A 115 3.18 -4.08 4.54
C VAL A 115 3.85 -5.13 5.43
N VAL A 116 3.22 -6.29 5.55
CA VAL A 116 3.82 -7.49 6.14
C VAL A 116 4.01 -8.53 5.03
N VAL A 117 5.27 -8.81 4.70
CA VAL A 117 5.64 -9.82 3.70
C VAL A 117 5.75 -11.17 4.39
N CYS A 118 4.92 -12.11 3.98
CA CYS A 118 4.90 -13.49 4.49
C CYS A 118 5.56 -14.40 3.45
N SER A 119 6.82 -14.75 3.65
CA SER A 119 7.58 -15.53 2.67
C SER A 119 8.75 -16.28 3.28
N ASP A 120 9.05 -17.47 2.76
CA ASP A 120 10.26 -18.24 3.04
C ASP A 120 11.28 -18.16 1.87
N ASN A 121 11.00 -17.36 0.84
CA ASN A 121 11.93 -17.12 -0.25
C ASN A 121 13.10 -16.26 0.26
N ALA A 122 14.31 -16.84 0.27
CA ALA A 122 15.48 -16.20 0.84
C ALA A 122 15.89 -14.92 0.07
N GLU A 123 15.78 -14.94 -1.26
CA GLU A 123 16.15 -13.80 -2.12
C GLU A 123 15.17 -12.63 -1.90
N LEU A 124 13.87 -12.86 -1.98
CA LEU A 124 12.85 -11.86 -1.70
C LEU A 124 13.07 -11.23 -0.32
N ASN A 125 13.22 -12.08 0.71
CA ASN A 125 13.38 -11.64 2.08
C ASN A 125 14.65 -10.80 2.29
N GLN A 126 15.75 -11.19 1.65
CA GLN A 126 17.01 -10.46 1.73
C GLN A 126 16.89 -9.09 1.04
N LEU A 127 16.36 -9.05 -0.19
CA LEU A 127 16.20 -7.80 -0.96
C LEU A 127 15.29 -6.81 -0.22
N VAL A 128 14.13 -7.28 0.29
CA VAL A 128 13.22 -6.42 1.05
C VAL A 128 13.89 -5.86 2.30
N LYS A 129 14.53 -6.71 3.12
CA LYS A 129 15.19 -6.28 4.36
C LYS A 129 16.31 -5.27 4.11
N GLN A 130 17.13 -5.49 3.10
CA GLN A 130 18.22 -4.59 2.74
C GLN A 130 17.70 -3.25 2.20
N ALA A 131 16.69 -3.27 1.33
CA ALA A 131 16.12 -2.06 0.79
C ALA A 131 15.39 -1.23 1.87
N VAL A 132 14.66 -1.88 2.78
CA VAL A 132 14.01 -1.22 3.92
C VAL A 132 15.02 -0.55 4.85
N ALA A 133 16.16 -1.20 5.12
CA ALA A 133 17.20 -0.64 5.98
C ALA A 133 17.81 0.67 5.42
N LEU A 134 17.77 0.87 4.11
CA LEU A 134 18.33 2.04 3.42
C LEU A 134 17.26 3.10 3.06
N ALA A 135 15.98 2.72 3.06
CA ALA A 135 14.89 3.60 2.62
C ALA A 135 14.41 4.60 3.70
N ASN A 136 14.93 4.50 4.93
CA ASN A 136 14.52 5.34 6.08
C ASN A 136 13.01 5.32 6.34
N PHE A 137 12.34 4.21 6.05
CA PHE A 137 10.93 4.06 6.40
C PHE A 137 10.70 4.13 7.91
N PRO A 138 9.53 4.58 8.38
CA PRO A 138 9.12 4.42 9.76
C PRO A 138 9.30 2.97 10.23
N SER A 139 9.69 2.80 11.49
CA SER A 139 9.87 1.47 12.08
C SER A 139 8.59 0.63 11.91
N ASN A 140 8.75 -0.63 11.55
CA ASN A 140 7.67 -1.60 11.36
C ASN A 140 6.69 -1.29 10.20
N LEU A 141 6.99 -0.30 9.35
CA LEU A 141 6.18 -0.04 8.16
C LEU A 141 6.22 -1.20 7.16
N VAL A 142 7.40 -1.81 7.01
CA VAL A 142 7.59 -3.03 6.23
C VAL A 142 8.21 -4.08 7.13
N GLN A 143 7.54 -5.21 7.25
CA GLN A 143 8.00 -6.35 8.03
C GLN A 143 8.12 -7.58 7.15
N VAL A 144 9.07 -8.45 7.43
CA VAL A 144 9.26 -9.74 6.74
C VAL A 144 9.17 -10.86 7.78
N VAL A 145 8.20 -11.74 7.59
CA VAL A 145 7.91 -12.88 8.47
C VAL A 145 7.88 -14.18 7.67
N ALA A 146 7.93 -15.31 8.36
CA ALA A 146 7.81 -16.63 7.71
C ALA A 146 6.46 -16.80 7.02
N TYR A 147 6.41 -17.63 5.99
CA TYR A 147 5.21 -17.88 5.19
C TYR A 147 4.01 -18.34 6.03
N ASP A 148 4.26 -19.24 6.99
CA ASP A 148 3.24 -19.78 7.88
C ASP A 148 2.62 -18.75 8.84
N ALA A 149 3.29 -17.62 9.08
CA ALA A 149 2.73 -16.51 9.84
C ALA A 149 1.51 -15.86 9.14
N SER A 150 1.34 -16.09 7.83
CA SER A 150 0.19 -15.58 7.08
C SER A 150 -1.15 -16.05 7.64
N ALA A 151 -1.26 -17.34 8.03
CA ALA A 151 -2.50 -17.92 8.53
C ALA A 151 -3.06 -17.20 9.77
N PRO A 152 -2.31 -17.02 10.89
CA PRO A 152 -2.80 -16.24 12.03
C PRO A 152 -2.92 -14.75 11.75
N LEU A 153 -2.14 -14.17 10.84
CA LEU A 153 -2.26 -12.77 10.45
C LEU A 153 -3.56 -12.50 9.66
N LEU A 154 -4.00 -13.44 8.85
CA LEU A 154 -5.29 -13.36 8.16
C LEU A 154 -6.50 -13.31 9.11
N GLU A 155 -6.38 -13.76 10.36
CA GLU A 155 -7.42 -13.62 11.40
C GLU A 155 -7.41 -12.21 12.05
N SER A 156 -6.36 -11.41 11.81
CA SER A 156 -6.27 -10.03 12.29
C SER A 156 -7.01 -9.06 11.35
N ASP A 157 -7.16 -7.79 11.72
CA ASP A 157 -7.86 -6.79 10.91
C ASP A 157 -7.01 -6.29 9.70
N VAL A 158 -6.55 -7.23 8.88
CA VAL A 158 -5.87 -6.91 7.61
C VAL A 158 -6.88 -6.33 6.62
N ARG A 159 -6.44 -5.42 5.78
CA ARG A 159 -7.32 -4.67 4.88
C ARG A 159 -7.08 -4.95 3.41
N SER A 160 -5.93 -5.51 3.06
CA SER A 160 -5.60 -5.93 1.72
C SER A 160 -4.69 -7.16 1.79
N VAL A 161 -4.83 -8.06 0.84
CA VAL A 161 -3.97 -9.23 0.71
C VAL A 161 -3.43 -9.28 -0.73
N GLY A 162 -2.11 -9.21 -0.87
CA GLY A 162 -1.39 -9.56 -2.07
C GLY A 162 -0.99 -11.04 -2.00
N TYR A 163 -1.08 -11.75 -3.10
CA TYR A 163 -0.68 -13.15 -3.16
C TYR A 163 0.07 -13.45 -4.46
N VAL A 164 1.20 -14.13 -4.34
CA VAL A 164 1.97 -14.65 -5.46
C VAL A 164 2.19 -16.15 -5.28
N GLY A 165 1.66 -16.95 -6.20
CA GLY A 165 1.74 -18.40 -6.09
C GLY A 165 0.73 -19.15 -6.93
N ARG A 166 0.37 -20.34 -6.48
CA ARG A 166 -0.50 -21.27 -7.23
C ARG A 166 -1.97 -20.88 -7.10
N SER A 167 -2.73 -21.02 -8.20
CA SER A 167 -4.17 -20.73 -8.25
C SER A 167 -5.02 -21.53 -7.25
N GLN A 168 -4.59 -22.73 -6.88
CA GLN A 168 -5.29 -23.53 -5.87
C GLN A 168 -5.26 -22.87 -4.48
N VAL A 169 -4.13 -22.26 -4.10
CA VAL A 169 -3.98 -21.54 -2.82
C VAL A 169 -4.71 -20.20 -2.88
N GLU A 170 -4.65 -19.49 -4.02
CA GLU A 170 -5.45 -18.28 -4.26
C GLU A 170 -6.94 -18.55 -4.01
N TYR A 171 -7.49 -19.63 -4.57
CA TYR A 171 -8.88 -20.00 -4.36
C TYR A 171 -9.21 -20.24 -2.88
N ALA A 172 -8.33 -20.95 -2.16
CA ALA A 172 -8.50 -21.20 -0.74
C ALA A 172 -8.46 -19.89 0.09
N LEU A 173 -7.51 -18.97 -0.23
CA LEU A 173 -7.43 -17.66 0.38
C LEU A 173 -8.70 -16.82 0.13
N ASN A 174 -9.19 -16.83 -1.11
CA ASN A 174 -10.41 -16.09 -1.46
C ASN A 174 -11.63 -16.60 -0.67
N LEU A 175 -11.78 -17.92 -0.51
CA LEU A 175 -12.83 -18.51 0.31
C LEU A 175 -12.67 -18.17 1.81
N GLN A 176 -11.43 -18.12 2.32
CA GLN A 176 -11.17 -17.72 3.69
C GLN A 176 -11.53 -16.25 3.92
N LEU A 177 -11.10 -15.37 3.04
CA LEU A 177 -11.39 -13.93 3.13
C LEU A 177 -12.88 -13.63 3.00
N ALA A 178 -13.60 -14.36 2.13
CA ALA A 178 -15.04 -14.20 1.95
C ALA A 178 -15.89 -14.61 3.16
N LYS A 179 -15.35 -15.43 4.08
CA LYS A 179 -16.02 -15.86 5.31
C LYS A 179 -15.80 -14.92 6.50
N ARG A 180 -14.96 -13.91 6.33
CA ARG A 180 -14.63 -13.00 7.43
C ARG A 180 -15.80 -12.05 7.72
N ASP A 181 -16.00 -11.78 8.98
CA ASP A 181 -16.85 -10.68 9.43
C ASP A 181 -16.13 -9.33 9.29
N GLY A 182 -16.89 -8.25 9.17
CA GLY A 182 -16.34 -6.89 9.13
C GLY A 182 -16.09 -6.37 7.72
N ALA A 183 -15.03 -5.59 7.55
CA ALA A 183 -14.72 -4.95 6.28
C ALA A 183 -14.23 -5.96 5.24
N ILE A 184 -14.66 -5.78 4.00
CA ILE A 184 -14.21 -6.59 2.86
C ILE A 184 -12.71 -6.40 2.66
N VAL A 185 -11.99 -7.51 2.60
CA VAL A 185 -10.55 -7.56 2.32
C VAL A 185 -10.35 -7.83 0.83
N GLY A 186 -9.68 -6.92 0.14
CA GLY A 186 -9.34 -7.11 -1.27
C GLY A 186 -8.20 -8.13 -1.43
N LEU A 187 -8.39 -9.12 -2.30
CA LEU A 187 -7.34 -10.03 -2.75
C LEU A 187 -6.80 -9.56 -4.10
N VAL A 188 -5.47 -9.39 -4.17
CA VAL A 188 -4.73 -9.04 -5.39
C VAL A 188 -3.73 -10.17 -5.63
N SER A 189 -3.95 -10.96 -6.66
CA SER A 189 -3.19 -12.20 -6.84
C SER A 189 -2.51 -12.28 -8.20
N GLU A 190 -1.29 -12.84 -8.22
CA GLU A 190 -0.60 -13.27 -9.43
C GLU A 190 -0.34 -14.77 -9.38
N THR A 191 -0.98 -15.48 -10.27
CA THR A 191 -0.88 -16.95 -10.36
C THR A 191 -0.42 -17.44 -11.74
N ASP A 192 -0.36 -16.54 -12.72
CA ASP A 192 0.19 -16.79 -14.06
C ASP A 192 1.59 -16.20 -14.15
N LEU A 193 2.57 -16.92 -13.63
CA LEU A 193 3.95 -16.43 -13.61
C LEU A 193 4.67 -16.54 -14.96
N GLU A 194 4.16 -17.29 -15.91
CA GLU A 194 4.70 -17.28 -17.28
C GLU A 194 4.40 -15.96 -18.00
N SER A 195 3.27 -15.32 -17.66
CA SER A 195 2.84 -14.04 -18.21
C SER A 195 2.28 -13.14 -17.09
N PRO A 196 3.14 -12.65 -16.16
CA PRO A 196 2.69 -11.91 -15.01
C PRO A 196 2.07 -10.57 -15.43
N LYS A 197 0.85 -10.32 -14.98
CA LYS A 197 0.12 -9.09 -15.33
C LYS A 197 0.37 -7.97 -14.34
N LEU A 198 0.51 -8.30 -13.06
CA LEU A 198 0.60 -7.30 -12.00
C LEU A 198 1.89 -6.48 -12.06
N ALA A 199 3.01 -7.09 -12.47
CA ALA A 199 4.27 -6.38 -12.64
C ALA A 199 4.19 -5.24 -13.68
N HIS A 200 3.17 -5.26 -14.53
CA HIS A 200 2.96 -4.30 -15.62
C HIS A 200 1.59 -3.60 -15.57
N ASP A 201 0.77 -3.84 -14.55
CA ASP A 201 -0.55 -3.20 -14.41
C ASP A 201 -0.40 -1.74 -13.97
N PRO A 202 -0.71 -0.75 -14.84
CA PRO A 202 -0.57 0.67 -14.49
C PRO A 202 -1.55 1.11 -13.39
N HIS A 203 -2.60 0.34 -13.13
CA HIS A 203 -3.64 0.64 -12.15
C HIS A 203 -3.51 -0.16 -10.85
N LEU A 204 -2.42 -0.90 -10.67
CA LEU A 204 -2.24 -1.78 -9.51
C LEU A 204 -2.37 -1.04 -8.18
N SER A 205 -1.89 0.20 -8.07
CA SER A 205 -1.98 1.01 -6.85
C SER A 205 -3.42 1.26 -6.40
N LEU A 206 -4.38 1.35 -7.33
CA LEU A 206 -5.80 1.52 -7.00
C LEU A 206 -6.41 0.34 -6.23
N ARG A 207 -5.78 -0.83 -6.29
CA ARG A 207 -6.23 -2.01 -5.53
C ARG A 207 -5.94 -1.90 -4.04
N PHE A 208 -5.06 -0.98 -3.63
CA PHE A 208 -4.58 -0.81 -2.27
C PHE A 208 -5.07 0.47 -1.60
N ILE A 209 -5.88 1.29 -2.27
CA ILE A 209 -6.44 2.52 -1.73
C ILE A 209 -7.88 2.36 -1.23
N THR A 210 -8.27 3.33 -0.42
CA THR A 210 -9.66 3.74 -0.24
C THR A 210 -9.78 5.22 -0.57
N GLU A 211 -10.92 5.64 -1.08
CA GLU A 211 -11.22 7.05 -1.24
C GLU A 211 -11.76 7.61 0.07
N ARG A 212 -11.34 8.84 0.39
CA ARG A 212 -11.81 9.59 1.56
C ARG A 212 -12.21 10.98 1.15
N THR A 213 -13.23 11.50 1.81
CA THR A 213 -13.65 12.89 1.66
C THR A 213 -13.35 13.65 2.94
N ARG A 214 -12.73 14.84 2.79
CA ARG A 214 -12.58 15.82 3.86
C ARG A 214 -13.47 17.00 3.56
N THR A 215 -14.39 17.30 4.47
CA THR A 215 -15.29 18.46 4.38
C THR A 215 -14.82 19.53 5.35
N ILE A 216 -14.57 20.73 4.83
CA ILE A 216 -14.28 21.92 5.63
C ILE A 216 -15.48 22.84 5.51
N ASN A 217 -16.21 23.02 6.62
CA ASN A 217 -17.33 23.92 6.69
C ASN A 217 -16.87 25.31 7.20
N ILE A 218 -16.74 26.26 6.30
CA ILE A 218 -16.25 27.62 6.61
C ILE A 218 -17.30 28.40 7.40
N THR A 219 -18.60 28.11 7.24
CA THR A 219 -19.69 28.80 7.92
C THR A 219 -19.79 28.47 9.42
N ALA A 220 -19.29 27.32 9.86
CA ALA A 220 -19.26 26.94 11.26
C ALA A 220 -18.25 27.72 12.12
N VAL A 221 -17.33 28.46 11.50
CA VAL A 221 -16.29 29.28 12.18
C VAL A 221 -16.77 30.72 12.44
N GLY A 222 -18.03 31.05 12.20
CA GLY A 222 -18.65 32.36 12.57
C GLY A 222 -18.27 33.52 11.65
N GLY A 223 -17.69 33.27 10.49
CA GLY A 223 -17.38 34.28 9.49
C GLY A 223 -18.43 34.31 8.39
N ASN A 224 -19.10 35.43 8.20
CA ASN A 224 -19.83 35.67 6.96
C ASN A 224 -18.81 35.71 5.81
N ALA A 225 -18.89 34.78 4.86
CA ALA A 225 -17.97 34.67 3.72
C ALA A 225 -17.79 36.01 2.98
N THR A 226 -18.87 36.78 2.88
CA THR A 226 -18.88 38.13 2.29
C THR A 226 -17.98 39.14 3.05
N LEU A 227 -17.83 39.00 4.37
CA LEU A 227 -16.96 39.86 5.18
C LEU A 227 -15.47 39.48 5.04
N LEU A 228 -15.16 38.19 4.78
CA LEU A 228 -13.82 37.73 4.52
C LEU A 228 -13.32 38.13 3.11
N GLU A 229 -14.21 38.11 2.11
CA GLU A 229 -13.92 38.58 0.77
C GLU A 229 -13.67 40.12 0.74
N LEU A 230 -14.50 40.90 1.44
CA LEU A 230 -14.33 42.36 1.55
C LEU A 230 -13.06 42.74 2.34
N GLY A 231 -12.56 41.90 3.24
CA GLY A 231 -11.30 42.13 3.96
C GLY A 231 -10.05 41.87 3.12
N ASN A 232 -10.14 41.12 2.04
CA ASN A 232 -9.02 40.84 1.12
C ASN A 232 -8.87 41.84 -0.04
N GLU A 233 -9.86 42.68 -0.29
CA GLU A 233 -9.81 43.69 -1.34
C GLU A 233 -9.14 45.05 -0.94
N THR A 234 -8.67 45.15 0.30
CA THR A 234 -8.05 46.36 0.84
C THR A 234 -6.56 46.17 1.18
N HIS A 235 -5.75 45.66 0.22
CA HIS A 235 -4.29 45.86 0.27
C HIS A 235 -3.72 45.84 -1.15
#